data_d48af8a7b68e870b90e11e949bfcc059
#
_entry.id   d48af8a7b68e870b90e11e949bfcc059
#
_cell.length_a   1.000
_cell.length_b   1.000
_cell.length_c   1.000
_cell.angle_alpha   90.00
_cell.angle_beta   90.00
_cell.angle_gamma   90.00
#
_symmetry.space_group_name_H-M   'P 1'
#
loop_
_entity.id
_entity.type
_entity.pdbx_description
1 polymer ?
#
loop_
_entity_poly.entity_id
_entity_poly.type
_entity_poly.pdbx_seq_one_letter_code
_entity_poly.pdbx_strand_id
1 'polypeptide(L)'
;MPPSHFPTDPDENAASIVNAAELLFACLDAAGARSVAEVGAFHGKSTRELLGWAEETGARVVAIDPTPEPALSELAAERDDLELIERTSIETLADLDVDAVILDGDHNYYTLTEELRLIWGREANGRLPLLIFHDIGWPLARRDAYYAPERIPDEHRQQLARNVYLVPGEPGTVAGGMPFACVAAREGGPRNGILTAIEDFVAGRDELAFASVPAFFGVGFAWDRRAPWAGAVAEVLAPWDRNPMLERLEANRLRQMSERYRITKLLDDLEARSEPRDRLLRTMLGSRALALAERASSVVRRGEPAFSREQIRAALDEPGDR
;
A
#
# COMPACT_ATOMS: atom_id res chain seq x y z
N MET A 1 18.36 -4.60 -22.95
CA MET A 1 18.20 -4.21 -21.54
C MET A 1 17.05 -3.21 -21.49
N PRO A 2 15.94 -3.48 -20.86
CA PRO A 2 14.94 -2.46 -20.66
C PRO A 2 15.55 -1.30 -19.86
N PRO A 3 15.16 -0.06 -20.13
CA PRO A 3 15.63 1.06 -19.33
C PRO A 3 15.19 0.85 -17.89
N SER A 4 16.13 0.90 -16.97
CA SER A 4 15.85 0.84 -15.53
C SER A 4 15.14 2.13 -15.12
N HIS A 5 13.84 2.17 -15.30
CA HIS A 5 12.98 3.21 -14.71
C HIS A 5 12.60 2.81 -13.28
N PHE A 6 13.58 2.37 -12.50
CA PHE A 6 13.36 2.28 -11.07
C PHE A 6 13.19 3.70 -10.53
N PRO A 7 12.06 4.02 -9.94
CA PRO A 7 11.86 5.31 -9.31
C PRO A 7 12.98 5.56 -8.32
N THR A 8 13.52 6.74 -8.36
CA THR A 8 14.68 7.15 -7.55
C THR A 8 14.36 7.27 -6.06
N ASP A 9 13.08 7.29 -5.69
CA ASP A 9 12.63 7.31 -4.29
C ASP A 9 12.11 5.92 -3.86
N PRO A 10 12.90 5.17 -3.06
CA PRO A 10 12.47 3.87 -2.55
C PRO A 10 11.26 3.96 -1.60
N ASP A 11 10.94 5.13 -1.05
CA ASP A 11 9.80 5.34 -0.16
C ASP A 11 8.50 5.48 -0.94
N GLU A 12 8.56 6.17 -2.07
CA GLU A 12 7.42 6.37 -2.96
C GLU A 12 6.91 5.05 -3.56
N ASN A 13 7.78 4.06 -3.69
CA ASN A 13 7.45 2.77 -4.30
C ASN A 13 7.41 1.59 -3.33
N ALA A 14 7.66 1.82 -2.04
CA ALA A 14 7.77 0.73 -1.08
C ALA A 14 6.57 -0.24 -1.09
N ALA A 15 5.38 0.24 -1.46
CA ALA A 15 4.12 -0.50 -1.49
C ALA A 15 3.53 -0.70 -2.89
N SER A 16 4.26 -0.38 -3.97
CA SER A 16 3.69 -0.44 -5.32
C SER A 16 3.94 -1.79 -5.99
N ILE A 17 2.93 -2.29 -6.71
CA ILE A 17 3.01 -3.46 -7.57
C ILE A 17 4.06 -3.28 -8.71
N VAL A 18 4.43 -2.05 -9.04
CA VAL A 18 5.50 -1.70 -9.99
C VAL A 18 6.82 -2.40 -9.67
N ASN A 19 7.08 -2.69 -8.39
CA ASN A 19 8.27 -3.47 -7.99
C ASN A 19 8.30 -4.91 -8.54
N ALA A 20 7.17 -5.41 -9.03
CA ALA A 20 7.04 -6.72 -9.65
C ALA A 20 6.78 -6.64 -11.16
N ALA A 21 6.98 -5.47 -11.80
CA ALA A 21 6.59 -5.19 -13.18
C ALA A 21 7.19 -6.21 -14.17
N GLU A 22 8.47 -6.55 -14.06
CA GLU A 22 9.10 -7.53 -14.95
C GLU A 22 8.43 -8.92 -14.86
N LEU A 23 8.03 -9.33 -13.66
CA LEU A 23 7.32 -10.60 -13.46
C LEU A 23 5.89 -10.54 -14.00
N LEU A 24 5.20 -9.41 -13.79
CA LEU A 24 3.88 -9.16 -14.34
C LEU A 24 3.92 -9.26 -15.87
N PHE A 25 4.82 -8.53 -16.52
CA PHE A 25 4.94 -8.51 -17.97
C PHE A 25 5.32 -9.88 -18.54
N ALA A 26 6.24 -10.59 -17.88
CA ALA A 26 6.57 -11.95 -18.27
C ALA A 26 5.35 -12.90 -18.20
N CYS A 27 4.45 -12.72 -17.23
CA CYS A 27 3.22 -13.50 -17.14
C CYS A 27 2.19 -13.06 -18.17
N LEU A 28 2.04 -11.76 -18.46
CA LEU A 28 1.17 -11.25 -19.52
C LEU A 28 1.62 -11.74 -20.91
N ASP A 29 2.92 -11.72 -21.16
CA ASP A 29 3.51 -12.25 -22.41
C ASP A 29 3.31 -13.76 -22.52
N ALA A 30 3.55 -14.51 -21.45
CA ALA A 30 3.33 -15.95 -21.42
C ALA A 30 1.86 -16.33 -21.62
N ALA A 31 0.93 -15.49 -21.16
CA ALA A 31 -0.50 -15.63 -21.40
C ALA A 31 -0.91 -15.19 -22.83
N GLY A 32 -0.03 -14.53 -23.57
CA GLY A 32 -0.33 -13.92 -24.86
C GLY A 32 -1.39 -12.81 -24.75
N ALA A 33 -1.40 -12.09 -23.63
CA ALA A 33 -2.38 -11.05 -23.37
C ALA A 33 -2.28 -9.90 -24.36
N ARG A 34 -3.42 -9.38 -24.78
CA ARG A 34 -3.58 -8.23 -25.67
C ARG A 34 -4.45 -7.14 -25.04
N SER A 35 -4.95 -7.42 -23.88
CA SER A 35 -5.73 -6.48 -23.08
C SER A 35 -5.54 -6.77 -21.61
N VAL A 36 -5.34 -5.73 -20.80
CA VAL A 36 -5.23 -5.82 -19.35
C VAL A 36 -6.09 -4.75 -18.68
N ALA A 37 -6.83 -5.15 -17.67
CA ALA A 37 -7.54 -4.22 -16.79
C ALA A 37 -6.79 -4.07 -15.46
N GLU A 38 -6.69 -2.87 -14.99
CA GLU A 38 -6.16 -2.51 -13.67
C GLU A 38 -7.27 -1.91 -12.82
N VAL A 39 -7.58 -2.56 -11.69
CA VAL A 39 -8.51 -2.07 -10.69
C VAL A 39 -7.72 -1.39 -9.59
N GLY A 40 -8.04 -0.12 -9.29
CA GLY A 40 -7.31 0.69 -8.32
C GLY A 40 -6.11 1.42 -8.92
N ALA A 41 -6.30 2.08 -10.06
CA ALA A 41 -5.22 2.75 -10.78
C ALA A 41 -4.71 4.04 -10.13
N PHE A 42 -5.49 4.68 -9.25
CA PHE A 42 -5.17 5.83 -8.39
C PHE A 42 -4.42 6.95 -9.12
N HIS A 43 -3.07 7.06 -8.95
CA HIS A 43 -2.23 8.07 -9.61
C HIS A 43 -1.75 7.65 -11.02
N GLY A 44 -2.10 6.46 -11.49
CA GLY A 44 -1.66 5.93 -12.78
C GLY A 44 -0.19 5.53 -12.83
N LYS A 45 0.42 5.13 -11.71
CA LYS A 45 1.84 4.75 -11.66
C LYS A 45 2.07 3.40 -12.32
N SER A 46 1.37 2.38 -11.89
CA SER A 46 1.35 1.05 -12.51
C SER A 46 0.74 1.09 -13.91
N THR A 47 -0.26 1.93 -14.11
CA THR A 47 -0.85 2.19 -15.44
C THR A 47 0.20 2.64 -16.45
N ARG A 48 1.14 3.52 -16.08
CA ARG A 48 2.23 3.97 -16.98
C ARG A 48 3.16 2.83 -17.37
N GLU A 49 3.49 1.95 -16.42
CA GLU A 49 4.31 0.76 -16.73
C GLU A 49 3.56 -0.19 -17.66
N LEU A 50 2.26 -0.41 -17.44
CA LEU A 50 1.40 -1.20 -18.31
C LEU A 50 1.30 -0.60 -19.73
N LEU A 51 1.23 0.72 -19.84
CA LEU A 51 1.24 1.40 -21.15
C LEU A 51 2.58 1.23 -21.87
N GLY A 52 3.71 1.25 -21.15
CA GLY A 52 5.02 0.93 -21.73
C GLY A 52 5.05 -0.50 -22.31
N TRP A 53 4.55 -1.48 -21.58
CA TRP A 53 4.39 -2.85 -22.08
C TRP A 53 3.40 -2.91 -23.26
N ALA A 54 2.30 -2.17 -23.20
CA ALA A 54 1.29 -2.12 -24.27
C ALA A 54 1.86 -1.54 -25.57
N GLU A 55 2.73 -0.52 -25.51
CA GLU A 55 3.43 0.02 -26.69
C GLU A 55 4.26 -1.03 -27.42
N GLU A 56 4.97 -1.89 -26.66
CA GLU A 56 5.81 -2.94 -27.25
C GLU A 56 5.00 -4.09 -27.83
N THR A 57 3.84 -4.37 -27.27
CA THR A 57 3.02 -5.56 -27.61
C THR A 57 1.82 -5.26 -28.50
N GLY A 58 1.43 -3.99 -28.64
CA GLY A 58 0.19 -3.58 -29.31
C GLY A 58 -1.06 -3.95 -28.49
N ALA A 59 -0.94 -4.07 -27.18
CA ALA A 59 -2.03 -4.34 -26.25
C ALA A 59 -2.80 -3.07 -25.91
N ARG A 60 -3.95 -3.20 -25.23
CA ARG A 60 -4.72 -2.11 -24.66
C ARG A 60 -4.75 -2.21 -23.12
N VAL A 61 -4.83 -1.07 -22.46
CA VAL A 61 -4.94 -0.96 -21.00
C VAL A 61 -6.30 -0.36 -20.65
N VAL A 62 -6.97 -0.94 -19.65
CA VAL A 62 -8.21 -0.41 -19.08
C VAL A 62 -7.93 -0.10 -17.61
N ALA A 63 -7.99 1.17 -17.22
CA ALA A 63 -7.86 1.59 -15.83
C ALA A 63 -9.26 1.77 -15.22
N ILE A 64 -9.51 1.16 -14.06
CA ILE A 64 -10.79 1.22 -13.35
C ILE A 64 -10.53 1.84 -11.97
N ASP A 65 -11.03 3.05 -11.76
CA ASP A 65 -10.94 3.76 -10.48
C ASP A 65 -12.16 4.66 -10.30
N PRO A 66 -12.91 4.55 -9.19
CA PRO A 66 -14.10 5.39 -8.97
C PRO A 66 -13.77 6.86 -8.66
N THR A 67 -12.51 7.15 -8.29
CA THR A 67 -12.04 8.50 -7.91
C THR A 67 -10.60 8.70 -8.37
N PRO A 68 -10.34 8.69 -9.69
CA PRO A 68 -8.97 8.78 -10.21
C PRO A 68 -8.36 10.13 -9.82
N GLU A 69 -7.07 10.12 -9.51
CA GLU A 69 -6.32 11.35 -9.32
C GLU A 69 -6.12 12.08 -10.66
N PRO A 70 -5.97 13.40 -10.66
CA PRO A 70 -5.86 14.22 -11.90
C PRO A 70 -4.80 13.69 -12.87
N ALA A 71 -3.67 13.20 -12.36
CA ALA A 71 -2.58 12.66 -13.16
C ALA A 71 -2.98 11.42 -14.00
N LEU A 72 -3.91 10.59 -13.51
CA LEU A 72 -4.44 9.46 -14.26
C LEU A 72 -5.44 9.92 -15.34
N SER A 73 -6.29 10.90 -15.02
CA SER A 73 -7.23 11.47 -15.99
C SER A 73 -6.50 12.20 -17.13
N GLU A 74 -5.42 12.93 -16.82
CA GLU A 74 -4.55 13.57 -17.80
C GLU A 74 -3.89 12.51 -18.69
N LEU A 75 -3.35 11.44 -18.11
CA LEU A 75 -2.75 10.33 -18.83
C LEU A 75 -3.76 9.67 -19.81
N ALA A 76 -4.98 9.45 -19.36
CA ALA A 76 -6.03 8.87 -20.20
C ALA A 76 -6.46 9.80 -21.35
N ALA A 77 -6.40 11.11 -21.16
CA ALA A 77 -6.69 12.08 -22.21
C ALA A 77 -5.58 12.15 -23.29
N GLU A 78 -4.37 11.71 -22.98
CA GLU A 78 -3.20 11.76 -23.87
C GLU A 78 -2.95 10.45 -24.64
N ARG A 79 -3.64 9.34 -24.25
CA ARG A 79 -3.33 7.97 -24.70
C ARG A 79 -4.54 7.27 -25.29
N ASP A 80 -4.49 6.98 -26.58
CA ASP A 80 -5.56 6.24 -27.29
C ASP A 80 -5.63 4.73 -26.90
N ASP A 81 -4.56 4.19 -26.33
CA ASP A 81 -4.43 2.79 -25.86
C ASP A 81 -4.82 2.62 -24.38
N LEU A 82 -5.25 3.70 -23.71
CA LEU A 82 -5.76 3.71 -22.33
C LEU A 82 -7.25 4.06 -22.30
N GLU A 83 -8.06 3.15 -21.79
CA GLU A 83 -9.46 3.43 -21.42
C GLU A 83 -9.56 3.64 -19.91
N LEU A 84 -10.03 4.82 -19.47
CA LEU A 84 -10.30 5.10 -18.05
C LEU A 84 -11.79 4.96 -17.77
N ILE A 85 -12.14 4.10 -16.81
CA ILE A 85 -13.50 3.85 -16.34
C ILE A 85 -13.63 4.39 -14.91
N GLU A 86 -14.30 5.52 -14.75
CA GLU A 86 -14.55 6.18 -13.46
C GLU A 86 -15.76 5.56 -12.74
N ARG A 87 -15.67 4.26 -12.43
CA ARG A 87 -16.67 3.49 -11.69
C ARG A 87 -15.98 2.47 -10.80
N THR A 88 -16.74 1.90 -9.85
CA THR A 88 -16.23 0.80 -9.04
C THR A 88 -16.01 -0.46 -9.88
N SER A 89 -15.10 -1.32 -9.43
CA SER A 89 -14.84 -2.63 -10.03
C SER A 89 -16.10 -3.50 -10.09
N ILE A 90 -16.92 -3.47 -9.02
CA ILE A 90 -18.18 -4.23 -8.93
C ILE A 90 -19.19 -3.81 -10.01
N GLU A 91 -19.21 -2.52 -10.39
CA GLU A 91 -20.09 -2.01 -11.45
C GLU A 91 -19.58 -2.29 -12.84
N THR A 92 -18.32 -2.71 -12.99
CA THR A 92 -17.60 -2.75 -14.28
C THR A 92 -17.24 -4.17 -14.71
N LEU A 93 -16.72 -4.98 -13.77
CA LEU A 93 -16.09 -6.27 -14.10
C LEU A 93 -17.00 -7.29 -14.76
N ALA A 94 -18.32 -7.21 -14.55
CA ALA A 94 -19.27 -8.14 -15.18
C ALA A 94 -19.30 -8.04 -16.72
N ASP A 95 -19.07 -6.84 -17.26
CA ASP A 95 -19.18 -6.55 -18.69
C ASP A 95 -17.82 -6.42 -19.39
N LEU A 96 -16.71 -6.49 -18.63
CA LEU A 96 -15.38 -6.24 -19.13
C LEU A 96 -14.77 -7.48 -19.81
N ASP A 97 -14.38 -7.39 -21.06
CA ASP A 97 -13.69 -8.45 -21.80
C ASP A 97 -12.20 -8.12 -22.01
N VAL A 98 -11.34 -8.77 -21.20
CA VAL A 98 -9.89 -8.59 -21.20
C VAL A 98 -9.19 -9.91 -20.94
N ASP A 99 -7.90 -10.00 -21.34
CA ASP A 99 -7.08 -11.19 -21.20
C ASP A 99 -6.47 -11.35 -19.79
N ALA A 100 -6.27 -10.22 -19.10
CA ALA A 100 -5.77 -10.20 -17.72
C ALA A 100 -6.45 -9.11 -16.89
N VAL A 101 -6.56 -9.35 -15.58
CA VAL A 101 -7.09 -8.38 -14.60
C VAL A 101 -6.12 -8.28 -13.43
N ILE A 102 -5.67 -7.07 -13.14
CA ILE A 102 -4.91 -6.72 -11.94
C ILE A 102 -5.91 -6.18 -10.91
N LEU A 103 -5.95 -6.80 -9.74
CA LEU A 103 -6.83 -6.45 -8.62
C LEU A 103 -5.97 -5.84 -7.51
N ASP A 104 -5.91 -4.51 -7.48
CA ASP A 104 -5.14 -3.68 -6.54
C ASP A 104 -5.99 -2.50 -6.00
N GLY A 105 -7.30 -2.71 -5.89
CA GLY A 105 -8.28 -1.69 -5.49
C GLY A 105 -8.56 -1.69 -3.99
N ASP A 106 -9.78 -2.05 -3.60
CA ASP A 106 -10.21 -2.06 -2.20
C ASP A 106 -9.82 -3.39 -1.51
N HIS A 107 -8.94 -3.32 -0.52
CA HIS A 107 -8.26 -4.47 0.07
C HIS A 107 -9.08 -5.11 1.20
N ASN A 108 -10.29 -5.58 0.89
CA ASN A 108 -11.11 -6.31 1.85
C ASN A 108 -11.71 -7.57 1.24
N TYR A 109 -12.05 -8.50 2.13
CA TYR A 109 -12.62 -9.80 1.77
C TYR A 109 -13.88 -9.69 0.90
N TYR A 110 -14.80 -8.78 1.27
CA TYR A 110 -16.08 -8.64 0.59
C TYR A 110 -15.91 -8.15 -0.85
N THR A 111 -15.20 -7.04 -1.05
CA THR A 111 -14.99 -6.46 -2.38
C THR A 111 -14.32 -7.47 -3.30
N LEU A 112 -13.21 -8.08 -2.85
CA LEU A 112 -12.49 -9.05 -3.68
C LEU A 112 -13.35 -10.30 -3.97
N THR A 113 -14.16 -10.77 -3.03
CA THR A 113 -15.07 -11.90 -3.26
C THR A 113 -16.09 -11.56 -4.34
N GLU A 114 -16.67 -10.36 -4.33
CA GLU A 114 -17.63 -9.92 -5.34
C GLU A 114 -16.95 -9.73 -6.71
N GLU A 115 -15.75 -9.16 -6.77
CA GLU A 115 -14.95 -9.03 -7.98
C GLU A 115 -14.68 -10.40 -8.62
N LEU A 116 -14.20 -11.35 -7.83
CA LEU A 116 -13.94 -12.71 -8.27
C LEU A 116 -15.22 -13.44 -8.74
N ARG A 117 -16.33 -13.22 -8.06
CA ARG A 117 -17.65 -13.76 -8.45
C ARG A 117 -18.09 -13.21 -9.80
N LEU A 118 -17.93 -11.92 -10.04
CA LEU A 118 -18.28 -11.27 -11.31
C LEU A 118 -17.41 -11.77 -12.46
N ILE A 119 -16.10 -11.87 -12.26
CA ILE A 119 -15.16 -12.40 -13.25
C ILE A 119 -15.47 -13.87 -13.55
N TRP A 120 -15.69 -14.69 -12.52
CA TRP A 120 -16.04 -16.11 -12.66
C TRP A 120 -17.37 -16.32 -13.36
N GLY A 121 -18.38 -15.50 -13.10
CA GLY A 121 -19.68 -15.55 -13.76
C GLY A 121 -19.62 -15.41 -15.29
N ARG A 122 -18.52 -14.87 -15.82
CA ARG A 122 -18.23 -14.78 -17.26
C ARG A 122 -17.66 -16.06 -17.87
N GLU A 123 -17.18 -17.00 -17.04
CA GLU A 123 -16.66 -18.30 -17.51
C GLU A 123 -17.70 -19.07 -18.38
N ALA A 124 -18.99 -18.79 -18.19
CA ALA A 124 -20.04 -19.30 -19.08
C ALA A 124 -19.79 -18.97 -20.57
N ASN A 125 -18.95 -17.96 -20.87
CA ASN A 125 -18.45 -17.62 -22.21
C ASN A 125 -17.10 -18.29 -22.55
N GLY A 126 -16.57 -19.14 -21.66
CA GLY A 126 -15.47 -20.08 -21.92
C GLY A 126 -14.05 -19.56 -21.68
N ARG A 127 -13.86 -18.41 -21.00
CA ARG A 127 -12.51 -17.86 -20.82
C ARG A 127 -12.33 -17.09 -19.51
N LEU A 128 -11.56 -17.65 -18.58
CA LEU A 128 -11.10 -16.91 -17.40
C LEU A 128 -9.83 -16.11 -17.77
N PRO A 129 -9.77 -14.80 -17.51
CA PRO A 129 -8.53 -14.02 -17.67
C PRO A 129 -7.45 -14.48 -16.69
N LEU A 130 -6.20 -14.12 -16.97
CA LEU A 130 -5.15 -14.21 -15.94
C LEU A 130 -5.48 -13.20 -14.83
N LEU A 131 -5.63 -13.69 -13.60
CA LEU A 131 -5.88 -12.85 -12.42
C LEU A 131 -4.56 -12.56 -11.72
N ILE A 132 -4.32 -11.30 -11.43
CA ILE A 132 -3.14 -10.79 -10.72
C ILE A 132 -3.63 -10.00 -9.53
N PHE A 133 -3.08 -10.28 -8.34
CA PHE A 133 -3.47 -9.67 -7.07
C PHE A 133 -2.27 -8.99 -6.44
N HIS A 134 -2.47 -7.83 -5.88
CA HIS A 134 -1.47 -7.17 -5.04
C HIS A 134 -1.89 -7.20 -3.56
N ASP A 135 -0.94 -6.91 -2.67
CA ASP A 135 -1.13 -6.84 -1.21
C ASP A 135 -1.65 -8.13 -0.54
N ILE A 136 -1.42 -9.30 -1.18
CA ILE A 136 -1.82 -10.61 -0.62
C ILE A 136 -0.95 -11.09 0.55
N GLY A 137 0.07 -10.32 0.92
CA GLY A 137 0.93 -10.54 2.09
C GLY A 137 0.46 -9.75 3.32
N TRP A 138 1.27 -9.78 4.40
CA TRP A 138 1.04 -8.93 5.55
C TRP A 138 1.14 -7.44 5.14
N PRO A 139 0.28 -6.52 5.64
CA PRO A 139 -0.73 -6.73 6.69
C PRO A 139 -2.11 -7.15 6.17
N LEU A 140 -2.38 -7.10 4.84
CA LEU A 140 -3.71 -7.19 4.27
C LEU A 140 -4.13 -8.62 3.88
N ALA A 141 -3.19 -9.57 3.93
CA ALA A 141 -3.49 -10.98 3.66
C ALA A 141 -4.67 -11.52 4.48
N ARG A 142 -4.67 -11.21 5.79
CA ARG A 142 -5.63 -11.72 6.78
C ARG A 142 -6.33 -10.59 7.55
N ARG A 143 -6.30 -9.38 7.02
CA ARG A 143 -6.89 -8.19 7.62
C ARG A 143 -7.47 -7.31 6.52
N ASP A 144 -8.75 -7.01 6.64
CA ASP A 144 -9.40 -6.05 5.75
C ASP A 144 -8.87 -4.64 5.96
N ALA A 145 -8.61 -3.93 4.87
CA ALA A 145 -8.49 -2.48 4.84
C ALA A 145 -9.63 -1.89 4.00
N TYR A 146 -10.10 -0.72 4.39
CA TYR A 146 -11.27 -0.10 3.80
C TYR A 146 -10.97 1.33 3.39
N TYR A 147 -11.05 1.62 2.09
CA TYR A 147 -11.01 3.00 1.58
C TYR A 147 -12.37 3.70 1.76
N ALA A 148 -13.46 2.98 1.52
CA ALA A 148 -14.83 3.46 1.64
C ALA A 148 -15.70 2.43 2.41
N PRO A 149 -15.52 2.31 3.75
CA PRO A 149 -16.23 1.29 4.54
C PRO A 149 -17.75 1.40 4.46
N GLU A 150 -18.29 2.58 4.12
CA GLU A 150 -19.72 2.80 3.92
C GLU A 150 -20.29 2.11 2.67
N ARG A 151 -19.44 1.72 1.72
CA ARG A 151 -19.84 0.94 0.54
C ARG A 151 -19.95 -0.55 0.81
N ILE A 152 -19.42 -1.03 1.93
CA ILE A 152 -19.47 -2.43 2.33
C ILE A 152 -20.70 -2.65 3.22
N PRO A 153 -21.58 -3.62 2.95
CA PRO A 153 -22.70 -3.92 3.83
C PRO A 153 -22.26 -4.27 5.26
N ASP A 154 -23.00 -3.83 6.26
CA ASP A 154 -22.63 -3.95 7.69
C ASP A 154 -22.27 -5.39 8.11
N GLU A 155 -23.02 -6.37 7.58
CA GLU A 155 -22.84 -7.80 7.85
C GLU A 155 -21.57 -8.40 7.24
N HIS A 156 -20.93 -7.66 6.32
CA HIS A 156 -19.68 -8.05 5.67
C HIS A 156 -18.46 -7.29 6.19
N ARG A 157 -18.68 -6.28 7.06
CA ARG A 157 -17.58 -5.52 7.65
C ARG A 157 -17.08 -6.16 8.94
N GLN A 158 -15.77 -6.23 9.08
CA GLN A 158 -15.13 -6.52 10.36
C GLN A 158 -15.29 -5.34 11.33
N GLN A 159 -15.05 -5.56 12.62
CA GLN A 159 -14.95 -4.44 13.57
C GLN A 159 -13.87 -3.45 13.12
N LEU A 160 -14.24 -2.20 12.88
CA LEU A 160 -13.34 -1.18 12.35
C LEU A 160 -12.41 -0.61 13.43
N ALA A 161 -11.15 -0.39 13.06
CA ALA A 161 -10.19 0.45 13.76
C ALA A 161 -9.72 1.56 12.81
N ARG A 162 -9.71 2.81 13.30
CA ARG A 162 -9.37 3.99 12.48
C ARG A 162 -8.14 4.70 13.03
N ASN A 163 -7.30 5.24 12.10
CA ASN A 163 -6.08 5.97 12.43
C ASN A 163 -5.19 5.19 13.40
N VAL A 164 -4.89 3.97 13.02
CA VAL A 164 -4.18 2.99 13.84
C VAL A 164 -2.83 2.61 13.23
N TYR A 165 -2.02 1.92 14.02
CA TYR A 165 -0.74 1.41 13.59
C TYR A 165 -0.71 -0.11 13.71
N LEU A 166 0.00 -0.76 12.79
CA LEU A 166 0.20 -2.21 12.74
C LEU A 166 1.69 -2.54 12.75
N VAL A 167 2.04 -3.67 13.34
CA VAL A 167 3.39 -4.26 13.29
C VAL A 167 3.29 -5.76 13.03
N PRO A 168 4.24 -6.36 12.31
CA PRO A 168 4.24 -7.80 12.06
C PRO A 168 4.27 -8.62 13.36
N GLY A 169 3.39 -9.63 13.43
CA GLY A 169 3.29 -10.52 14.59
C GLY A 169 2.31 -10.07 15.67
N GLU A 170 1.74 -8.86 15.56
CA GLU A 170 0.71 -8.36 16.46
C GLU A 170 -0.66 -8.39 15.77
N PRO A 171 -1.60 -9.25 16.20
CA PRO A 171 -2.91 -9.36 15.54
C PRO A 171 -3.86 -8.20 15.84
N GLY A 172 -3.56 -7.37 16.83
CA GLY A 172 -4.30 -6.15 17.17
C GLY A 172 -3.69 -4.90 16.55
N THR A 173 -4.10 -3.75 17.05
CA THR A 173 -3.52 -2.44 16.75
C THR A 173 -2.55 -2.03 17.86
N VAL A 174 -1.55 -1.21 17.53
CA VAL A 174 -0.48 -0.78 18.43
C VAL A 174 -0.33 0.74 18.47
N ALA A 175 0.48 1.26 19.37
CA ALA A 175 0.69 2.71 19.52
C ALA A 175 1.64 3.33 18.49
N GLY A 176 2.34 2.51 17.70
CA GLY A 176 3.27 2.97 16.66
C GLY A 176 3.70 1.82 15.77
N GLY A 177 3.97 2.10 14.52
CA GLY A 177 4.27 1.12 13.46
C GLY A 177 3.78 1.64 12.13
N MET A 178 3.41 0.77 11.21
CA MET A 178 2.87 1.14 9.91
C MET A 178 1.46 1.76 10.07
N PRO A 179 1.21 2.98 9.56
CA PRO A 179 -0.06 3.68 9.74
C PRO A 179 -1.14 3.18 8.78
N PHE A 180 -2.38 3.10 9.28
CA PHE A 180 -3.56 2.78 8.48
C PHE A 180 -4.75 3.67 8.86
N ALA A 181 -5.45 4.18 7.85
CA ALA A 181 -6.62 5.04 8.04
C ALA A 181 -7.83 4.26 8.59
N CYS A 182 -8.13 3.10 7.99
CA CYS A 182 -9.26 2.27 8.39
C CYS A 182 -9.02 0.79 8.06
N VAL A 183 -9.01 -0.06 9.07
CA VAL A 183 -8.77 -1.51 8.92
C VAL A 183 -9.65 -2.31 9.88
N ALA A 184 -9.72 -3.63 9.68
CA ALA A 184 -10.23 -4.54 10.69
C ALA A 184 -9.39 -4.46 11.97
N ALA A 185 -10.04 -4.34 13.13
CA ALA A 185 -9.39 -4.17 14.44
C ALA A 185 -8.45 -5.35 14.79
N ARG A 186 -8.70 -6.52 14.23
CA ARG A 186 -7.88 -7.72 14.43
C ARG A 186 -7.60 -8.44 13.12
N GLU A 187 -6.41 -9.00 13.03
CA GLU A 187 -5.99 -9.91 11.98
C GLU A 187 -6.54 -11.32 12.21
N GLY A 188 -6.81 -12.05 11.12
CA GLY A 188 -7.28 -13.42 11.15
C GLY A 188 -8.80 -13.56 11.33
N GLY A 189 -9.24 -14.82 11.39
CA GLY A 189 -10.64 -15.17 11.38
C GLY A 189 -11.22 -15.34 9.96
N PRO A 190 -12.48 -15.79 9.85
CA PRO A 190 -13.14 -15.98 8.57
C PRO A 190 -13.51 -14.64 7.93
N ARG A 191 -13.50 -14.59 6.61
CA ARG A 191 -13.92 -13.43 5.83
C ARG A 191 -13.18 -12.14 6.19
N ASN A 192 -11.86 -12.25 6.36
CA ASN A 192 -11.01 -11.15 6.76
C ASN A 192 -9.69 -11.22 5.97
N GLY A 193 -9.43 -10.20 5.16
CA GLY A 193 -8.24 -10.09 4.33
C GLY A 193 -8.38 -10.73 2.95
N ILE A 194 -7.64 -10.17 1.99
CA ILE A 194 -7.74 -10.51 0.57
C ILE A 194 -7.20 -11.90 0.25
N LEU A 195 -6.15 -12.38 0.93
CA LEU A 195 -5.67 -13.74 0.72
C LEU A 195 -6.71 -14.77 1.17
N THR A 196 -7.49 -14.49 2.22
CA THR A 196 -8.61 -15.34 2.62
C THR A 196 -9.67 -15.44 1.52
N ALA A 197 -10.00 -14.31 0.85
CA ALA A 197 -10.95 -14.30 -0.27
C ALA A 197 -10.43 -15.12 -1.46
N ILE A 198 -9.13 -15.01 -1.78
CA ILE A 198 -8.52 -15.78 -2.87
C ILE A 198 -8.52 -17.27 -2.56
N GLU A 199 -8.12 -17.66 -1.35
CA GLU A 199 -8.11 -19.07 -0.92
C GLU A 199 -9.52 -19.67 -0.96
N ASP A 200 -10.54 -18.95 -0.46
CA ASP A 200 -11.94 -19.39 -0.51
C ASP A 200 -12.44 -19.49 -1.96
N PHE A 201 -12.00 -18.59 -2.84
CA PHE A 201 -12.33 -18.64 -4.26
C PHE A 201 -11.70 -19.84 -4.96
N VAL A 202 -10.43 -20.15 -4.68
CA VAL A 202 -9.72 -21.28 -5.30
C VAL A 202 -10.12 -22.62 -4.68
N ALA A 203 -10.54 -22.61 -3.41
CA ALA A 203 -10.95 -23.82 -2.71
C ALA A 203 -12.11 -24.54 -3.43
N GLY A 204 -11.93 -25.83 -3.71
CA GLY A 204 -12.92 -26.65 -4.39
C GLY A 204 -13.05 -26.39 -5.90
N ARG A 205 -12.11 -25.66 -6.51
CA ARG A 205 -11.99 -25.45 -7.95
C ARG A 205 -10.68 -26.04 -8.46
N ASP A 206 -10.67 -27.36 -8.70
CA ASP A 206 -9.49 -28.09 -9.16
C ASP A 206 -8.92 -27.56 -10.47
N GLU A 207 -9.76 -26.92 -11.30
CA GLU A 207 -9.39 -26.26 -12.53
C GLU A 207 -8.53 -25.01 -12.33
N LEU A 208 -8.53 -24.40 -11.15
CA LEU A 208 -7.72 -23.23 -10.87
C LEU A 208 -6.32 -23.58 -10.36
N ALA A 209 -5.34 -22.82 -10.81
CA ALA A 209 -4.01 -22.73 -10.21
C ALA A 209 -3.88 -21.40 -9.46
N PHE A 210 -3.06 -21.41 -8.40
CA PHE A 210 -2.70 -20.21 -7.66
C PHE A 210 -1.23 -20.25 -7.27
N ALA A 211 -0.52 -19.16 -7.58
CA ALA A 211 0.86 -18.90 -7.16
C ALA A 211 0.92 -17.64 -6.31
N SER A 212 1.81 -17.63 -5.32
CA SER A 212 2.01 -16.52 -4.39
C SER A 212 3.49 -16.15 -4.32
N VAL A 213 3.81 -14.92 -4.69
CA VAL A 213 5.17 -14.36 -4.62
C VAL A 213 5.27 -13.53 -3.34
N PRO A 214 6.03 -13.95 -2.33
CA PRO A 214 6.08 -13.29 -1.03
C PRO A 214 7.09 -12.13 -1.02
N ALA A 215 6.82 -11.11 -1.84
CA ALA A 215 7.61 -9.88 -1.91
C ALA A 215 6.68 -8.68 -2.17
N PHE A 216 7.08 -7.51 -1.73
CA PHE A 216 6.37 -6.24 -1.95
C PHE A 216 4.90 -6.28 -1.49
N PHE A 217 4.67 -6.71 -0.25
CA PHE A 217 3.35 -7.00 0.36
C PHE A 217 2.61 -8.19 -0.26
N GLY A 218 3.26 -8.93 -1.14
CA GLY A 218 2.75 -10.13 -1.78
C GLY A 218 2.03 -9.85 -3.09
N VAL A 219 2.42 -10.62 -4.12
CA VAL A 219 1.78 -10.63 -5.43
C VAL A 219 1.23 -12.02 -5.69
N GLY A 220 -0.04 -12.12 -6.05
CA GLY A 220 -0.72 -13.37 -6.34
C GLY A 220 -1.07 -13.50 -7.82
N PHE A 221 -1.12 -14.74 -8.29
CA PHE A 221 -1.56 -15.06 -9.65
C PHE A 221 -2.52 -16.25 -9.59
N ALA A 222 -3.69 -16.12 -10.24
CA ALA A 222 -4.59 -17.25 -10.41
C ALA A 222 -5.01 -17.39 -11.87
N TRP A 223 -5.12 -18.64 -12.33
CA TRP A 223 -5.47 -18.93 -13.72
C TRP A 223 -6.15 -20.29 -13.86
N ASP A 224 -6.86 -20.47 -14.98
CA ASP A 224 -7.42 -21.76 -15.36
C ASP A 224 -6.30 -22.68 -15.89
N ARG A 225 -6.12 -23.85 -15.29
CA ARG A 225 -5.14 -24.87 -15.70
C ARG A 225 -5.40 -25.40 -17.11
N ARG A 226 -6.64 -25.24 -17.62
CA ARG A 226 -7.07 -25.67 -18.94
C ARG A 226 -6.73 -24.65 -20.02
N ALA A 227 -6.35 -23.43 -19.66
CA ALA A 227 -5.99 -22.40 -20.61
C ALA A 227 -4.76 -22.86 -21.44
N PRO A 228 -4.73 -22.59 -22.75
CA PRO A 228 -3.64 -23.04 -23.62
C PRO A 228 -2.28 -22.47 -23.21
N TRP A 229 -2.25 -21.36 -22.50
CA TRP A 229 -1.08 -20.66 -21.99
C TRP A 229 -0.73 -21.01 -20.53
N ALA A 230 -1.55 -21.83 -19.86
CA ALA A 230 -1.39 -22.11 -18.43
C ALA A 230 -0.01 -22.68 -18.06
N GLY A 231 0.56 -23.55 -18.92
CA GLY A 231 1.89 -24.12 -18.71
C GLY A 231 2.99 -23.05 -18.75
N ALA A 232 2.92 -22.14 -19.70
CA ALA A 232 3.90 -21.06 -19.85
C ALA A 232 3.90 -20.10 -18.65
N VAL A 233 2.71 -19.70 -18.18
CA VAL A 233 2.58 -18.88 -16.96
C VAL A 233 3.11 -19.61 -15.72
N ALA A 234 2.80 -20.91 -15.58
CA ALA A 234 3.31 -21.71 -14.49
C ALA A 234 4.85 -21.82 -14.48
N GLU A 235 5.48 -21.94 -15.65
CA GLU A 235 6.95 -21.95 -15.78
C GLU A 235 7.58 -20.61 -15.37
N VAL A 236 6.99 -19.48 -15.75
CA VAL A 236 7.43 -18.14 -15.36
C VAL A 236 7.36 -18.00 -13.83
N LEU A 237 6.28 -18.46 -13.21
CA LEU A 237 6.03 -18.30 -11.76
C LEU A 237 6.77 -19.31 -10.89
N ALA A 238 7.17 -20.47 -11.42
CA ALA A 238 7.76 -21.56 -10.63
C ALA A 238 8.96 -21.15 -9.73
N PRO A 239 9.90 -20.28 -10.16
CA PRO A 239 11.01 -19.86 -9.30
C PRO A 239 10.58 -18.94 -8.14
N TRP A 240 9.43 -18.30 -8.26
CA TRP A 240 8.95 -17.24 -7.38
C TRP A 240 7.87 -17.72 -6.41
N ASP A 241 7.08 -18.74 -6.82
CA ASP A 241 5.95 -19.23 -6.03
C ASP A 241 6.40 -19.74 -4.67
N ARG A 242 5.88 -19.13 -3.61
CA ARG A 242 6.17 -19.44 -2.20
C ARG A 242 7.67 -19.55 -1.92
N ASN A 243 8.48 -18.71 -2.58
CA ASN A 243 9.93 -18.75 -2.45
C ASN A 243 10.36 -18.40 -1.02
N PRO A 244 11.00 -19.34 -0.27
CA PRO A 244 11.29 -19.13 1.15
C PRO A 244 12.40 -18.10 1.40
N MET A 245 13.21 -17.75 0.41
CA MET A 245 14.20 -16.69 0.53
C MET A 245 13.50 -15.33 0.45
N LEU A 246 12.60 -15.14 -0.54
CA LEU A 246 11.80 -13.93 -0.67
C LEU A 246 10.93 -13.72 0.56
N GLU A 247 10.29 -14.75 1.09
CA GLU A 247 9.50 -14.68 2.32
C GLU A 247 10.31 -14.14 3.51
N ARG A 248 11.56 -14.60 3.68
CA ARG A 248 12.45 -14.10 4.74
C ARG A 248 12.90 -12.67 4.50
N LEU A 249 13.20 -12.30 3.25
CA LEU A 249 13.57 -10.95 2.88
C LEU A 249 12.41 -9.99 3.12
N GLU A 250 11.20 -10.37 2.71
CA GLU A 250 10.00 -9.57 2.92
C GLU A 250 9.67 -9.43 4.41
N ALA A 251 9.73 -10.50 5.19
CA ALA A 251 9.53 -10.44 6.63
C ALA A 251 10.53 -9.48 7.32
N ASN A 252 11.78 -9.45 6.86
CA ASN A 252 12.77 -8.50 7.36
C ASN A 252 12.45 -7.07 6.92
N ARG A 253 12.11 -6.87 5.64
CA ARG A 253 11.71 -5.55 5.09
C ARG A 253 10.54 -4.97 5.89
N LEU A 254 9.50 -5.74 6.11
CA LEU A 254 8.31 -5.32 6.85
C LEU A 254 8.61 -4.94 8.31
N ARG A 255 9.50 -5.67 8.99
CA ARG A 255 9.98 -5.30 10.33
C ARG A 255 10.74 -3.99 10.34
N GLN A 256 11.69 -3.82 9.41
CA GLN A 256 12.47 -2.59 9.26
C GLN A 256 11.56 -1.39 8.96
N MET A 257 10.63 -1.58 8.05
CA MET A 257 9.66 -0.57 7.66
C MET A 257 8.76 -0.16 8.84
N SER A 258 8.22 -1.13 9.56
CA SER A 258 7.39 -0.87 10.76
C SER A 258 8.17 -0.15 11.85
N GLU A 259 9.45 -0.51 12.07
CA GLU A 259 10.30 0.14 13.04
C GLU A 259 10.64 1.57 12.62
N ARG A 260 10.91 1.80 11.34
CA ARG A 260 11.12 3.14 10.80
C ARG A 260 9.91 4.06 11.04
N TYR A 261 8.69 3.60 10.73
CA TYR A 261 7.47 4.36 11.02
C TYR A 261 7.29 4.63 12.51
N ARG A 262 7.64 3.66 13.37
CA ARG A 262 7.59 3.82 14.81
C ARG A 262 8.54 4.91 15.31
N ILE A 263 9.77 4.93 14.78
CA ILE A 263 10.78 5.94 15.12
C ILE A 263 10.34 7.31 14.61
N THR A 264 9.85 7.41 13.37
CA THR A 264 9.34 8.68 12.81
C THR A 264 8.23 9.24 13.69
N LYS A 265 7.23 8.43 14.03
CA LYS A 265 6.16 8.85 14.93
C LYS A 265 6.70 9.32 16.30
N LEU A 266 7.67 8.62 16.86
CA LEU A 266 8.27 9.02 18.14
C LEU A 266 8.98 10.38 18.05
N LEU A 267 9.68 10.64 16.96
CA LEU A 267 10.33 11.93 16.69
C LEU A 267 9.29 13.04 16.55
N ASP A 268 8.23 12.83 15.76
CA ASP A 268 7.13 13.79 15.60
C ASP A 268 6.47 14.11 16.97
N ASP A 269 6.22 13.09 17.79
CA ASP A 269 5.65 13.25 19.14
C ASP A 269 6.59 14.04 20.08
N LEU A 270 7.91 13.83 19.96
CA LEU A 270 8.91 14.59 20.73
C LEU A 270 8.98 16.05 20.25
N GLU A 271 9.00 16.29 18.96
CA GLU A 271 8.99 17.63 18.39
C GLU A 271 7.72 18.40 18.80
N ALA A 272 6.54 17.77 18.65
CA ALA A 272 5.28 18.36 19.07
C ALA A 272 5.23 18.75 20.56
N ARG A 273 5.94 17.99 21.44
CA ARG A 273 6.06 18.30 22.87
C ARG A 273 7.09 19.40 23.13
N SER A 274 8.16 19.48 22.35
CA SER A 274 9.22 20.49 22.56
C SER A 274 8.84 21.87 22.06
N GLU A 275 8.09 21.98 20.95
CA GLU A 275 7.68 23.26 20.36
C GLU A 275 7.00 24.25 21.34
N PRO A 276 6.01 23.87 22.18
CA PRO A 276 5.38 24.80 23.12
C PRO A 276 6.36 25.31 24.18
N ARG A 277 7.28 24.41 24.64
CA ARG A 277 8.33 24.75 25.59
C ARG A 277 9.29 25.77 24.99
N ASP A 278 9.76 25.51 23.80
CA ASP A 278 10.74 26.36 23.11
C ASP A 278 10.12 27.73 22.75
N ARG A 279 8.85 27.76 22.37
CA ARG A 279 8.09 29.00 22.18
C ARG A 279 7.99 29.83 23.46
N LEU A 280 7.71 29.17 24.60
CA LEU A 280 7.67 29.82 25.91
C LEU A 280 9.05 30.38 26.27
N LEU A 281 10.11 29.62 26.14
CA LEU A 281 11.48 30.03 26.41
C LEU A 281 11.91 31.23 25.53
N ARG A 282 11.61 31.21 24.26
CA ARG A 282 11.85 32.35 23.34
C ARG A 282 11.08 33.60 23.74
N THR A 283 9.84 33.43 24.18
CA THR A 283 9.00 34.53 24.68
C THR A 283 9.61 35.10 25.94
N MET A 284 10.07 34.26 26.88
CA MET A 284 10.76 34.68 28.09
C MET A 284 12.06 35.45 27.83
N LEU A 285 12.87 35.00 26.81
CA LEU A 285 14.08 35.72 26.42
C LEU A 285 13.81 37.16 25.94
N GLY A 286 12.65 37.41 25.29
CA GLY A 286 12.21 38.73 24.86
C GLY A 286 11.67 39.59 26.01
N SER A 287 11.39 39.01 27.18
CA SER A 287 10.72 39.69 28.28
C SER A 287 11.64 40.66 29.05
N ARG A 288 11.15 41.88 29.26
CA ARG A 288 11.82 42.86 30.15
C ARG A 288 11.81 42.39 31.62
N ALA A 289 10.80 41.63 32.01
CA ALA A 289 10.70 41.07 33.35
C ALA A 289 11.84 40.10 33.69
N LEU A 290 12.21 39.22 32.73
CA LEU A 290 13.35 38.30 32.89
C LEU A 290 14.66 39.08 33.01
N ALA A 291 14.87 40.16 32.22
CA ALA A 291 16.07 40.99 32.33
C ALA A 291 16.18 41.71 33.70
N LEU A 292 15.08 42.15 34.27
CA LEU A 292 15.03 42.74 35.58
C LEU A 292 15.29 41.70 36.71
N ALA A 293 14.65 40.53 36.57
CA ALA A 293 14.83 39.42 37.54
C ALA A 293 16.28 38.90 37.53
N GLU A 294 16.93 38.78 36.38
CA GLU A 294 18.32 38.41 36.23
C GLU A 294 19.27 39.40 36.96
N ARG A 295 19.08 40.74 36.76
CA ARG A 295 19.81 41.77 37.43
C ARG A 295 19.60 41.77 38.94
N ALA A 296 18.35 41.60 39.40
CA ALA A 296 18.02 41.51 40.82
C ALA A 296 18.65 40.28 41.46
N SER A 297 18.61 39.13 40.81
CA SER A 297 19.21 37.87 41.30
C SER A 297 20.71 37.96 41.45
N SER A 298 21.40 38.60 40.50
CA SER A 298 22.86 38.78 40.56
C SER A 298 23.30 39.68 41.75
N VAL A 299 22.50 40.70 42.08
CA VAL A 299 22.75 41.57 43.23
C VAL A 299 22.52 40.86 44.55
N VAL A 300 21.43 40.10 44.66
CA VAL A 300 21.06 39.42 45.94
C VAL A 300 22.01 38.26 46.27
N ARG A 301 22.46 37.50 45.27
CA ARG A 301 23.28 36.29 45.47
C ARG A 301 24.78 36.53 45.51
N ARG A 302 25.29 37.75 45.23
CA ARG A 302 26.72 38.06 45.09
C ARG A 302 27.49 37.04 44.21
N GLY A 303 26.87 36.55 43.15
CA GLY A 303 27.41 35.55 42.27
C GLY A 303 26.52 35.33 41.02
N GLU A 304 26.66 34.16 40.38
CA GLU A 304 25.86 33.80 39.19
C GLU A 304 24.35 33.80 39.52
N PRO A 305 23.51 34.32 38.62
CA PRO A 305 22.06 34.30 38.81
C PRO A 305 21.54 32.84 38.79
N ALA A 306 20.44 32.59 39.56
CA ALA A 306 19.83 31.23 39.59
C ALA A 306 19.36 30.74 38.21
N PHE A 307 19.16 31.68 37.26
CA PHE A 307 18.87 31.46 35.86
C PHE A 307 19.33 32.68 35.07
N SER A 308 19.82 32.47 33.87
CA SER A 308 20.30 33.52 32.99
C SER A 308 19.70 33.37 31.57
N ARG A 309 19.63 34.48 30.85
CA ARG A 309 19.29 34.45 29.41
C ARG A 309 20.26 33.65 28.60
N GLU A 310 21.53 33.59 29.02
CA GLU A 310 22.56 32.78 28.39
C GLU A 310 22.28 31.28 28.52
N GLN A 311 21.88 30.82 29.71
CA GLN A 311 21.45 29.44 29.96
C GLN A 311 20.20 29.07 29.15
N ILE A 312 19.23 29.98 29.04
CA ILE A 312 18.04 29.75 28.22
C ILE A 312 18.41 29.67 26.74
N ARG A 313 19.33 30.54 26.25
CA ARG A 313 19.82 30.45 24.85
C ARG A 313 20.57 29.17 24.61
N ALA A 314 21.49 28.81 25.49
CA ALA A 314 22.21 27.54 25.39
C ALA A 314 21.26 26.35 25.33
N ALA A 315 20.20 26.32 26.16
CA ALA A 315 19.20 25.26 26.13
C ALA A 315 18.32 25.25 24.87
N LEU A 316 18.20 26.39 24.16
CA LEU A 316 17.50 26.49 22.87
C LEU A 316 18.40 26.20 21.68
N ASP A 317 19.73 26.48 21.81
CA ASP A 317 20.73 26.35 20.78
C ASP A 317 21.49 25.00 20.89
N GLU A 318 21.44 24.33 22.04
CA GLU A 318 21.86 22.94 22.14
C GLU A 318 20.98 22.15 21.16
N PRO A 319 21.60 21.44 20.18
CA PRO A 319 20.86 20.47 19.43
C PRO A 319 20.34 19.49 20.47
N GLY A 320 19.06 19.59 20.80
CA GLY A 320 18.39 18.55 21.57
C GLY A 320 18.80 17.24 20.95
N ASP A 321 19.08 16.21 21.75
CA ASP A 321 19.36 14.88 21.28
C ASP A 321 18.33 14.57 20.17
N ARG A 322 18.70 14.89 18.93
CA ARG A 322 17.87 14.72 17.74
C ARG A 322 18.10 13.35 17.16
#